data_54808442b762c70a2e7cd0802e41d285
#
_entry.id   54808442b762c70a2e7cd0802e41d285
#
_cell.length_a   1.000
_cell.length_b   1.000
_cell.length_c   1.000
_cell.angle_alpha   90.00
_cell.angle_beta   90.00
_cell.angle_gamma   90.00
#
_symmetry.space_group_name_H-M   'P 1'
#
loop_
_entity.id
_entity.type
_entity.pdbx_description
1 polymer ?
#
loop_
_entity_poly.entity_id
_entity_poly.type
_entity_poly.pdbx_seq_one_letter_code
_entity_poly.pdbx_strand_id
1 'polypeptide(L)'
;MQNWVEKYKPKDLSGVIGQDKALKEVLEWFKNWKPGKGLFIYGPPGVGKTLTIELIAKEKNYQLLQLNASDSRNAKQIEYILGDSSRQKSLFHSGKIILIDEVDGLSPQDRGAANAIIKIIKESKFSVVLIANDPWQTKLSSLRNYCKSVKFGNIHTLSIEKKLKEICEKEGIEVKGNVLRNLARWSQGDLRSAILDLQTACGNKKTLENKDLEILGYRERESSIFNVMQVLFHSRNINAGEKAIGEADKTPEEVFWWVENNIPLQFTKKDLPKVYDLLSRADIFLSRVSIQQNWRFRKYMIDIISGLSAFKTESKHGFIPYQPPKRFLELAKTKQKREILNNLCKRIGLKVHASSKIVMREYLPYLKIIINKNKGDKIIKEFEISEDELKIISGINEN
;
A
#
# COMPACT_ATOMS: atom_id res chain seq x y z
N MET A 1 -11.32 27.59 -16.92
CA MET A 1 -11.74 26.26 -17.47
C MET A 1 -12.40 25.45 -16.38
N GLN A 2 -13.52 24.82 -16.69
CA GLN A 2 -14.15 23.89 -15.73
C GLN A 2 -13.29 22.64 -15.58
N ASN A 3 -13.11 22.15 -14.33
CA ASN A 3 -12.35 20.94 -14.07
C ASN A 3 -13.07 19.72 -14.68
N TRP A 4 -12.39 18.96 -15.53
CA TRP A 4 -12.99 17.80 -16.22
C TRP A 4 -13.36 16.67 -15.27
N VAL A 5 -12.68 16.54 -14.15
CA VAL A 5 -13.05 15.55 -13.13
C VAL A 5 -14.46 15.82 -12.61
N GLU A 6 -14.83 17.09 -12.39
CA GLU A 6 -16.18 17.46 -11.95
C GLU A 6 -17.19 17.47 -13.11
N LYS A 7 -16.79 17.95 -14.30
CA LYS A 7 -17.64 17.98 -15.50
C LYS A 7 -18.10 16.59 -15.94
N TYR A 8 -17.20 15.60 -15.85
CA TYR A 8 -17.46 14.22 -16.28
C TYR A 8 -17.69 13.25 -15.11
N LYS A 9 -17.96 13.79 -13.92
CA LYS A 9 -18.35 13.00 -12.74
C LYS A 9 -19.61 12.19 -13.06
N PRO A 10 -19.64 10.88 -12.84
CA PRO A 10 -20.84 10.06 -13.03
C PRO A 10 -22.03 10.60 -12.24
N LYS A 11 -23.21 10.50 -12.83
CA LYS A 11 -24.46 10.93 -12.20
C LYS A 11 -25.20 9.80 -11.50
N ASP A 12 -24.86 8.57 -11.83
CA ASP A 12 -25.45 7.31 -11.32
C ASP A 12 -24.38 6.25 -11.10
N LEU A 13 -24.75 5.15 -10.44
CA LEU A 13 -23.84 4.05 -10.10
C LEU A 13 -23.34 3.29 -11.34
N SER A 14 -24.08 3.27 -12.45
CA SER A 14 -23.66 2.61 -13.68
C SER A 14 -22.45 3.25 -14.33
N GLY A 15 -22.20 4.53 -14.02
CA GLY A 15 -21.03 5.27 -14.46
C GLY A 15 -19.75 4.99 -13.68
N VAL A 16 -19.78 4.22 -12.60
CA VAL A 16 -18.59 3.84 -11.82
C VAL A 16 -17.88 2.68 -12.52
N ILE A 17 -16.68 2.94 -13.03
CA ILE A 17 -15.99 2.03 -13.94
C ILE A 17 -15.13 1.01 -13.16
N GLY A 18 -15.24 -0.27 -13.54
CA GLY A 18 -14.31 -1.33 -13.11
C GLY A 18 -14.45 -1.77 -11.66
N GLN A 19 -15.59 -1.45 -11.00
CA GLN A 19 -15.82 -1.77 -9.60
C GLN A 19 -17.09 -2.63 -9.37
N ASP A 20 -17.52 -3.39 -10.38
CA ASP A 20 -18.81 -4.12 -10.36
C ASP A 20 -18.97 -5.03 -9.12
N LYS A 21 -17.92 -5.77 -8.74
CA LYS A 21 -17.92 -6.63 -7.56
C LYS A 21 -18.05 -5.82 -6.28
N ALA A 22 -17.24 -4.77 -6.14
CA ALA A 22 -17.24 -3.90 -4.96
C ALA A 22 -18.61 -3.18 -4.81
N LEU A 23 -19.17 -2.69 -5.92
CA LEU A 23 -20.49 -2.06 -5.93
C LEU A 23 -21.58 -3.02 -5.45
N LYS A 24 -21.58 -4.27 -5.92
CA LYS A 24 -22.54 -5.29 -5.45
C LYS A 24 -22.42 -5.52 -3.94
N GLU A 25 -21.20 -5.67 -3.44
CA GLU A 25 -20.96 -5.88 -2.00
C GLU A 25 -21.38 -4.68 -1.15
N VAL A 26 -21.15 -3.45 -1.63
CA VAL A 26 -21.57 -2.21 -0.96
C VAL A 26 -23.10 -2.10 -0.95
N LEU A 27 -23.76 -2.30 -2.08
CA LEU A 27 -25.23 -2.24 -2.19
C LEU A 27 -25.91 -3.30 -1.32
N GLU A 28 -25.39 -4.52 -1.31
CA GLU A 28 -25.86 -5.60 -0.45
C GLU A 28 -25.71 -5.24 1.03
N TRP A 29 -24.60 -4.61 1.40
CA TRP A 29 -24.39 -4.15 2.77
C TRP A 29 -25.43 -3.09 3.16
N PHE A 30 -25.69 -2.09 2.32
CA PHE A 30 -26.73 -1.07 2.58
C PHE A 30 -28.14 -1.67 2.70
N LYS A 31 -28.44 -2.74 1.95
CA LYS A 31 -29.70 -3.45 2.02
C LYS A 31 -29.89 -4.20 3.35
N ASN A 32 -28.79 -4.78 3.85
CA ASN A 32 -28.79 -5.64 5.04
C ASN A 32 -28.18 -4.94 6.28
N TRP A 33 -28.00 -3.62 6.20
CA TRP A 33 -27.35 -2.86 7.27
C TRP A 33 -28.10 -2.98 8.61
N LYS A 34 -27.32 -3.11 9.69
CA LYS A 34 -27.82 -3.13 11.08
C LYS A 34 -27.01 -2.15 11.92
N PRO A 35 -27.64 -1.48 12.93
CA PRO A 35 -26.93 -0.65 13.89
C PRO A 35 -25.76 -1.40 14.55
N GLY A 36 -24.70 -0.67 14.87
CA GLY A 36 -23.51 -1.23 15.50
C GLY A 36 -22.47 -1.80 14.53
N LYS A 37 -22.74 -1.79 13.22
CA LYS A 37 -21.79 -2.22 12.19
C LYS A 37 -21.54 -1.15 11.14
N GLY A 38 -20.28 -0.83 10.89
CA GLY A 38 -19.82 0.08 9.85
C GLY A 38 -19.47 -0.63 8.55
N LEU A 39 -19.27 0.15 7.48
CA LEU A 39 -18.68 -0.28 6.23
C LEU A 39 -17.29 0.33 6.11
N PHE A 40 -16.28 -0.47 5.76
CA PHE A 40 -14.91 -0.02 5.56
C PHE A 40 -14.52 -0.24 4.10
N ILE A 41 -14.47 0.83 3.32
CA ILE A 41 -14.09 0.80 1.90
C ILE A 41 -12.62 1.16 1.80
N TYR A 42 -11.85 0.34 1.08
CA TYR A 42 -10.43 0.58 0.91
C TYR A 42 -9.94 0.25 -0.49
N GLY A 43 -8.81 0.87 -0.88
CA GLY A 43 -8.18 0.66 -2.19
C GLY A 43 -7.42 1.88 -2.66
N PRO A 44 -6.76 1.81 -3.84
CA PRO A 44 -5.93 2.89 -4.35
C PRO A 44 -6.70 4.20 -4.56
N PRO A 45 -6.00 5.35 -4.65
CA PRO A 45 -6.64 6.64 -4.94
C PRO A 45 -7.29 6.65 -6.33
N GLY A 46 -8.24 7.54 -6.55
CA GLY A 46 -8.87 7.82 -7.84
C GLY A 46 -9.72 6.70 -8.45
N VAL A 47 -10.03 5.62 -7.70
CA VAL A 47 -10.85 4.46 -8.17
C VAL A 47 -12.36 4.62 -7.91
N GLY A 48 -12.81 5.73 -7.34
CA GLY A 48 -14.23 6.04 -7.15
C GLY A 48 -14.83 5.65 -5.79
N LYS A 49 -14.04 5.44 -4.73
CA LYS A 49 -14.52 5.07 -3.39
C LYS A 49 -15.54 6.08 -2.84
N THR A 50 -15.14 7.33 -2.70
CA THR A 50 -15.97 8.42 -2.16
C THR A 50 -17.17 8.70 -3.08
N LEU A 51 -16.92 8.74 -4.39
CA LEU A 51 -17.94 8.92 -5.42
C LEU A 51 -19.08 7.89 -5.30
N THR A 52 -18.75 6.64 -5.07
CA THR A 52 -19.75 5.56 -4.90
C THR A 52 -20.72 5.88 -3.76
N ILE A 53 -20.22 6.35 -2.62
CA ILE A 53 -21.08 6.68 -1.47
C ILE A 53 -21.92 7.92 -1.73
N GLU A 54 -21.38 8.93 -2.40
CA GLU A 54 -22.13 10.10 -2.84
C GLU A 54 -23.30 9.72 -3.77
N LEU A 55 -23.05 8.82 -4.74
CA LEU A 55 -24.07 8.35 -5.66
C LEU A 55 -25.15 7.53 -4.97
N ILE A 56 -24.78 6.63 -4.03
CA ILE A 56 -25.74 5.87 -3.22
C ILE A 56 -26.59 6.81 -2.35
N ALA A 57 -25.98 7.81 -1.74
CA ALA A 57 -26.72 8.79 -0.94
C ALA A 57 -27.77 9.54 -1.80
N LYS A 58 -27.37 9.94 -2.99
CA LYS A 58 -28.24 10.62 -3.96
C LYS A 58 -29.39 9.70 -4.42
N GLU A 59 -29.10 8.46 -4.83
CA GLU A 59 -30.09 7.52 -5.34
C GLU A 59 -31.13 7.14 -4.29
N LYS A 60 -30.68 6.98 -3.02
CA LYS A 60 -31.55 6.65 -1.89
C LYS A 60 -32.20 7.86 -1.23
N ASN A 61 -31.94 9.08 -1.72
CA ASN A 61 -32.36 10.34 -1.09
C ASN A 61 -31.91 10.40 0.39
N TYR A 62 -30.65 10.05 0.67
CA TYR A 62 -30.05 10.11 2.00
C TYR A 62 -29.22 11.38 2.14
N GLN A 63 -29.26 11.98 3.31
CA GLN A 63 -28.35 13.05 3.68
C GLN A 63 -26.93 12.48 3.86
N LEU A 64 -25.95 13.00 3.12
CA LEU A 64 -24.55 12.63 3.31
C LEU A 64 -23.88 13.63 4.27
N LEU A 65 -23.38 13.13 5.41
CA LEU A 65 -22.51 13.87 6.30
C LEU A 65 -21.09 13.37 6.10
N GLN A 66 -20.26 14.16 5.43
CA GLN A 66 -18.87 13.81 5.14
C GLN A 66 -17.92 14.54 6.06
N LEU A 67 -16.98 13.80 6.63
CA LEU A 67 -15.85 14.28 7.41
C LEU A 67 -14.57 13.74 6.81
N ASN A 68 -13.56 14.59 6.62
CA ASN A 68 -12.22 14.14 6.31
C ASN A 68 -11.44 13.95 7.62
N ALA A 69 -10.98 12.71 7.88
CA ALA A 69 -10.27 12.37 9.11
C ALA A 69 -8.90 13.06 9.21
N SER A 70 -8.31 13.46 8.09
CA SER A 70 -7.04 14.20 8.06
C SER A 70 -7.18 15.64 8.57
N ASP A 71 -8.37 16.25 8.45
CA ASP A 71 -8.61 17.62 8.88
C ASP A 71 -9.03 17.71 10.36
N SER A 72 -9.51 16.61 10.93
CA SER A 72 -10.07 16.57 12.30
C SER A 72 -9.07 15.95 13.28
N ARG A 73 -8.15 16.76 13.78
CA ARG A 73 -7.04 16.27 14.62
C ARG A 73 -7.41 15.87 16.06
N ASN A 74 -8.65 16.11 16.51
CA ASN A 74 -9.06 15.84 17.88
C ASN A 74 -10.31 14.94 17.98
N ALA A 75 -10.25 13.89 18.83
CA ALA A 75 -11.39 13.03 19.14
C ALA A 75 -12.65 13.81 19.53
N LYS A 76 -12.50 14.93 20.27
CA LYS A 76 -13.60 15.82 20.68
C LYS A 76 -14.27 16.51 19.49
N GLN A 77 -13.52 16.89 18.44
CA GLN A 77 -14.11 17.46 17.22
C GLN A 77 -14.91 16.43 16.45
N ILE A 78 -14.40 15.21 16.34
CA ILE A 78 -15.11 14.09 15.71
C ILE A 78 -16.41 13.79 16.48
N GLU A 79 -16.37 13.71 17.80
CA GLU A 79 -17.56 13.52 18.64
C GLU A 79 -18.56 14.68 18.52
N TYR A 80 -18.08 15.93 18.51
CA TYR A 80 -18.95 17.10 18.38
C TYR A 80 -19.66 17.16 17.04
N ILE A 81 -18.91 16.99 15.92
CA ILE A 81 -19.48 17.10 14.57
C ILE A 81 -20.37 15.90 14.23
N LEU A 82 -20.00 14.69 14.63
CA LEU A 82 -20.71 13.48 14.27
C LEU A 82 -21.64 12.96 15.37
N GLY A 83 -21.36 13.23 16.65
CA GLY A 83 -22.11 12.69 17.78
C GLY A 83 -23.56 13.14 17.79
N ASP A 84 -23.82 14.44 17.70
CA ASP A 84 -25.18 15.00 17.67
C ASP A 84 -25.88 14.67 16.36
N SER A 85 -25.16 14.75 15.23
CA SER A 85 -25.69 14.43 13.90
C SER A 85 -26.05 12.94 13.75
N SER A 86 -25.38 12.05 14.47
CA SER A 86 -25.64 10.59 14.42
C SER A 86 -26.95 10.19 15.12
N ARG A 87 -27.52 11.05 15.95
CA ARG A 87 -28.72 10.78 16.74
C ARG A 87 -29.98 11.46 16.18
N GLN A 88 -29.82 12.56 15.44
CA GLN A 88 -30.94 13.35 14.91
C GLN A 88 -31.35 12.89 13.50
N LYS A 89 -32.67 12.66 13.30
CA LYS A 89 -33.21 12.36 11.97
C LYS A 89 -33.15 13.59 11.08
N SER A 90 -32.94 13.39 9.78
CA SER A 90 -33.09 14.46 8.79
C SER A 90 -34.57 14.78 8.59
N LEU A 91 -34.91 16.05 8.49
CA LEU A 91 -36.28 16.51 8.20
C LEU A 91 -36.66 16.36 6.72
N PHE A 92 -35.67 16.39 5.81
CA PHE A 92 -35.88 16.46 4.36
C PHE A 92 -35.44 15.21 3.60
N HIS A 93 -34.77 14.24 4.26
CA HIS A 93 -34.21 13.04 3.62
C HIS A 93 -34.73 11.77 4.29
N SER A 94 -34.87 10.72 3.51
CA SER A 94 -35.36 9.41 3.98
C SER A 94 -34.42 8.68 4.92
N GLY A 95 -33.13 9.08 4.96
CA GLY A 95 -32.09 8.53 5.81
C GLY A 95 -30.84 9.37 5.84
N LYS A 96 -29.79 8.86 6.48
CA LYS A 96 -28.50 9.55 6.62
C LYS A 96 -27.34 8.57 6.45
N ILE A 97 -26.27 9.01 5.81
CA ILE A 97 -24.99 8.33 5.74
C ILE A 97 -23.93 9.21 6.39
N ILE A 98 -23.20 8.64 7.33
CA ILE A 98 -22.04 9.28 7.94
C ILE A 98 -20.80 8.72 7.25
N LEU A 99 -20.12 9.56 6.48
CA LEU A 99 -18.91 9.22 5.74
C LEU A 99 -17.69 9.82 6.42
N ILE A 100 -16.75 8.99 6.82
CA ILE A 100 -15.45 9.40 7.36
C ILE A 100 -14.40 9.00 6.33
N ASP A 101 -13.90 9.98 5.61
CA ASP A 101 -12.91 9.78 4.54
C ASP A 101 -11.48 9.89 5.06
N GLU A 102 -10.53 9.27 4.38
CA GLU A 102 -9.09 9.28 4.68
C GLU A 102 -8.75 8.90 6.13
N VAL A 103 -9.39 7.85 6.67
CA VAL A 103 -9.13 7.40 8.05
C VAL A 103 -7.70 6.90 8.26
N ASP A 104 -6.97 6.60 7.20
CA ASP A 104 -5.52 6.32 7.22
C ASP A 104 -4.67 7.59 7.43
N GLY A 105 -5.23 8.79 7.27
CA GLY A 105 -4.62 10.06 7.64
C GLY A 105 -4.58 10.37 9.15
N LEU A 106 -5.31 9.60 9.98
CA LEU A 106 -5.28 9.77 11.44
C LEU A 106 -3.86 9.65 11.99
N SER A 107 -3.43 10.61 12.81
CA SER A 107 -2.10 10.60 13.43
C SER A 107 -2.02 9.56 14.56
N PRO A 108 -0.86 8.92 14.79
CA PRO A 108 -0.64 8.09 16.00
C PRO A 108 -0.81 8.86 17.32
N GLN A 109 -0.71 10.18 17.27
CA GLN A 109 -0.93 11.06 18.42
C GLN A 109 -2.42 11.26 18.74
N ASP A 110 -3.31 10.98 17.78
CA ASP A 110 -4.77 11.06 17.93
C ASP A 110 -5.34 9.79 18.58
N ARG A 111 -4.78 9.38 19.72
CA ARG A 111 -5.14 8.11 20.40
C ARG A 111 -6.63 7.95 20.73
N GLY A 112 -7.38 9.05 20.77
CA GLY A 112 -8.83 9.05 21.02
C GLY A 112 -9.70 8.96 19.77
N ALA A 113 -9.20 9.32 18.58
CA ALA A 113 -10.01 9.43 17.37
C ALA A 113 -10.58 8.08 16.89
N ALA A 114 -9.78 7.01 16.92
CA ALA A 114 -10.26 5.66 16.57
C ALA A 114 -11.35 5.19 17.53
N ASN A 115 -11.22 5.46 18.82
CA ASN A 115 -12.23 5.10 19.82
C ASN A 115 -13.50 5.93 19.65
N ALA A 116 -13.40 7.21 19.32
CA ALA A 116 -14.55 8.06 18.98
C ALA A 116 -15.31 7.53 17.77
N ILE A 117 -14.61 7.13 16.71
CA ILE A 117 -15.22 6.53 15.51
C ILE A 117 -15.92 5.19 15.89
N ILE A 118 -15.29 4.34 16.69
CA ILE A 118 -15.91 3.08 17.16
C ILE A 118 -17.19 3.37 17.96
N LYS A 119 -17.17 4.38 18.82
CA LYS A 119 -18.35 4.79 19.60
C LYS A 119 -19.47 5.23 18.66
N ILE A 120 -19.15 6.06 17.64
CA ILE A 120 -20.13 6.48 16.63
C ILE A 120 -20.71 5.28 15.88
N ILE A 121 -19.87 4.30 15.46
CA ILE A 121 -20.36 3.09 14.78
C ILE A 121 -21.35 2.32 15.66
N LYS A 122 -21.08 2.21 16.97
CA LYS A 122 -21.92 1.48 17.91
C LYS A 122 -23.23 2.17 18.24
N GLU A 123 -23.19 3.50 18.41
CA GLU A 123 -24.33 4.30 18.89
C GLU A 123 -25.18 4.89 17.77
N SER A 124 -24.66 4.95 16.54
CA SER A 124 -25.35 5.57 15.41
C SER A 124 -26.59 4.79 15.00
N LYS A 125 -27.69 5.52 14.78
CA LYS A 125 -28.93 5.02 14.15
C LYS A 125 -28.85 5.04 12.63
N PHE A 126 -27.74 5.48 12.04
CA PHE A 126 -27.53 5.63 10.61
C PHE A 126 -26.27 4.88 10.17
N SER A 127 -26.19 4.60 8.89
CA SER A 127 -25.06 3.90 8.32
C SER A 127 -23.77 4.73 8.40
N VAL A 128 -22.71 4.11 8.94
CA VAL A 128 -21.37 4.72 9.04
C VAL A 128 -20.46 4.03 8.03
N VAL A 129 -19.83 4.85 7.20
CA VAL A 129 -18.91 4.38 6.15
C VAL A 129 -17.54 5.02 6.38
N LEU A 130 -16.51 4.19 6.40
CA LEU A 130 -15.11 4.59 6.52
C LEU A 130 -14.41 4.37 5.19
N ILE A 131 -13.55 5.31 4.77
CA ILE A 131 -12.73 5.17 3.57
C ILE A 131 -11.26 5.32 3.93
N ALA A 132 -10.42 4.42 3.37
CA ALA A 132 -8.97 4.47 3.47
C ALA A 132 -8.31 4.08 2.14
N ASN A 133 -7.05 4.46 1.95
CA ASN A 133 -6.23 3.93 0.87
C ASN A 133 -5.56 2.62 1.31
N ASP A 134 -4.93 2.59 2.48
CA ASP A 134 -4.33 1.39 3.06
C ASP A 134 -5.03 0.97 4.36
N PRO A 135 -5.76 -0.17 4.37
CA PRO A 135 -6.48 -0.66 5.54
C PRO A 135 -5.57 -1.38 6.56
N TRP A 136 -4.34 -1.75 6.17
CA TRP A 136 -3.49 -2.64 6.97
C TRP A 136 -2.63 -1.92 7.99
N GLN A 137 -2.71 -0.60 8.06
CA GLN A 137 -2.05 0.17 9.11
C GLN A 137 -2.52 -0.29 10.49
N THR A 138 -1.59 -0.47 11.41
CA THR A 138 -1.87 -1.01 12.76
C THR A 138 -2.91 -0.19 13.53
N LYS A 139 -2.92 1.14 13.33
CA LYS A 139 -3.89 2.07 13.94
C LYS A 139 -5.34 1.83 13.52
N LEU A 140 -5.57 1.18 12.35
CA LEU A 140 -6.91 0.91 11.83
C LEU A 140 -7.43 -0.50 12.18
N SER A 141 -6.63 -1.32 12.85
CA SER A 141 -7.00 -2.69 13.20
C SER A 141 -8.25 -2.77 14.07
N SER A 142 -8.38 -1.88 15.06
CA SER A 142 -9.56 -1.80 15.92
C SER A 142 -10.82 -1.41 15.16
N LEU A 143 -10.74 -0.48 14.20
CA LEU A 143 -11.87 -0.05 13.37
C LEU A 143 -12.40 -1.17 12.47
N ARG A 144 -11.49 -1.96 11.89
CA ARG A 144 -11.87 -3.09 11.01
C ARG A 144 -12.73 -4.14 11.70
N ASN A 145 -12.51 -4.38 12.99
CA ASN A 145 -13.28 -5.36 13.76
C ASN A 145 -14.78 -5.02 13.85
N TYR A 146 -15.12 -3.73 13.73
CA TYR A 146 -16.51 -3.24 13.79
C TYR A 146 -17.12 -2.99 12.39
N CYS A 147 -16.38 -3.24 11.33
CA CYS A 147 -16.80 -2.93 9.96
C CYS A 147 -16.75 -4.15 9.04
N LYS A 148 -17.66 -4.20 8.06
CA LYS A 148 -17.49 -5.06 6.87
C LYS A 148 -16.52 -4.37 5.93
N SER A 149 -15.43 -5.05 5.58
CA SER A 149 -14.41 -4.51 4.66
C SER A 149 -14.75 -4.84 3.21
N VAL A 150 -14.70 -3.82 2.32
CA VAL A 150 -14.91 -3.96 0.88
C VAL A 150 -13.74 -3.35 0.14
N LYS A 151 -13.12 -4.12 -0.77
CA LYS A 151 -11.94 -3.71 -1.54
C LYS A 151 -12.34 -3.13 -2.90
N PHE A 152 -11.89 -1.92 -3.20
CA PHE A 152 -11.88 -1.32 -4.54
C PHE A 152 -10.53 -1.61 -5.19
N GLY A 153 -10.55 -2.22 -6.39
CA GLY A 153 -9.35 -2.55 -7.15
C GLY A 153 -8.88 -1.44 -8.06
N ASN A 154 -7.67 -1.60 -8.62
CA ASN A 154 -7.20 -0.74 -9.71
C ASN A 154 -8.13 -0.88 -10.92
N ILE A 155 -8.43 0.24 -11.58
CA ILE A 155 -9.21 0.24 -12.81
C ILE A 155 -8.34 -0.27 -13.96
N HIS A 156 -8.90 -1.14 -14.78
CA HIS A 156 -8.19 -1.73 -15.90
C HIS A 156 -7.80 -0.65 -16.93
N THR A 157 -6.58 -0.71 -17.47
CA THR A 157 -6.05 0.26 -18.44
C THR A 157 -7.00 0.48 -19.62
N LEU A 158 -7.58 -0.60 -20.16
CA LEU A 158 -8.55 -0.51 -21.28
C LEU A 158 -9.83 0.25 -20.90
N SER A 159 -10.29 0.12 -19.65
CA SER A 159 -11.47 0.84 -19.18
C SER A 159 -11.20 2.33 -19.01
N ILE A 160 -9.99 2.68 -18.55
CA ILE A 160 -9.53 4.07 -18.48
C ILE A 160 -9.41 4.65 -19.88
N GLU A 161 -8.73 3.96 -20.80
CA GLU A 161 -8.56 4.38 -22.20
C GLU A 161 -9.92 4.67 -22.85
N LYS A 162 -10.89 3.76 -22.69
CA LYS A 162 -12.26 3.97 -23.19
C LYS A 162 -12.89 5.23 -22.61
N LYS A 163 -12.73 5.49 -21.31
CA LYS A 163 -13.29 6.69 -20.66
C LYS A 163 -12.64 7.97 -21.14
N LEU A 164 -11.33 7.97 -21.30
CA LEU A 164 -10.61 9.11 -21.85
C LEU A 164 -11.04 9.40 -23.29
N LYS A 165 -11.29 8.38 -24.10
CA LYS A 165 -11.81 8.51 -25.45
C LYS A 165 -13.20 9.14 -25.47
N GLU A 166 -14.12 8.69 -24.64
CA GLU A 166 -15.45 9.31 -24.49
C GLU A 166 -15.36 10.80 -24.13
N ILE A 167 -14.40 11.18 -23.28
CA ILE A 167 -14.18 12.58 -22.89
C ILE A 167 -13.68 13.38 -24.08
N CYS A 168 -12.69 12.87 -24.83
CA CYS A 168 -12.17 13.54 -26.03
C CYS A 168 -13.25 13.77 -27.08
N GLU A 169 -14.09 12.76 -27.34
CA GLU A 169 -15.21 12.86 -28.27
C GLU A 169 -16.20 13.97 -27.84
N LYS A 170 -16.52 14.08 -26.55
CA LYS A 170 -17.41 15.13 -26.01
C LYS A 170 -16.79 16.51 -26.05
N GLU A 171 -15.47 16.63 -25.96
CA GLU A 171 -14.73 17.90 -26.04
C GLU A 171 -14.35 18.26 -27.49
N GLY A 172 -14.65 17.41 -28.48
CA GLY A 172 -14.30 17.61 -29.88
C GLY A 172 -12.80 17.60 -30.13
N ILE A 173 -12.06 16.77 -29.39
CA ILE A 173 -10.60 16.64 -29.49
C ILE A 173 -10.27 15.42 -30.36
N GLU A 174 -9.55 15.66 -31.45
CA GLU A 174 -9.01 14.60 -32.30
C GLU A 174 -7.73 14.01 -31.68
N VAL A 175 -7.70 12.69 -31.48
CA VAL A 175 -6.57 12.00 -30.86
C VAL A 175 -5.79 11.25 -31.92
N LYS A 176 -4.48 11.50 -32.03
CA LYS A 176 -3.58 10.82 -32.97
C LYS A 176 -2.64 9.87 -32.25
N GLY A 177 -2.53 8.64 -32.77
CA GLY A 177 -1.63 7.62 -32.24
C GLY A 177 -2.11 7.01 -30.91
N ASN A 178 -1.18 6.58 -30.06
CA ASN A 178 -1.47 5.82 -28.84
C ASN A 178 -1.52 6.66 -27.56
N VAL A 179 -1.83 7.95 -27.68
CA VAL A 179 -1.77 8.91 -26.57
C VAL A 179 -2.65 8.49 -25.38
N LEU A 180 -3.91 8.15 -25.64
CA LEU A 180 -4.85 7.76 -24.56
C LEU A 180 -4.42 6.47 -23.87
N ARG A 181 -3.86 5.52 -24.62
CA ARG A 181 -3.34 4.28 -24.07
C ARG A 181 -2.12 4.54 -23.18
N ASN A 182 -1.26 5.47 -23.56
CA ASN A 182 -0.11 5.88 -22.74
C ASN A 182 -0.59 6.57 -21.46
N LEU A 183 -1.52 7.52 -21.51
CA LEU A 183 -2.12 8.15 -20.35
C LEU A 183 -2.78 7.13 -19.42
N ALA A 184 -3.56 6.19 -19.98
CA ALA A 184 -4.21 5.14 -19.21
C ALA A 184 -3.21 4.20 -18.51
N ARG A 185 -2.06 3.89 -19.14
CA ARG A 185 -0.98 3.12 -18.52
C ARG A 185 -0.29 3.92 -17.41
N TRP A 186 0.00 5.19 -17.66
CA TRP A 186 0.68 6.06 -16.70
C TRP A 186 -0.16 6.34 -15.45
N SER A 187 -1.47 6.33 -15.57
CA SER A 187 -2.37 6.51 -14.42
C SER A 187 -2.38 5.32 -13.44
N GLN A 188 -1.84 4.15 -13.81
CA GLN A 188 -1.73 2.96 -12.95
C GLN A 188 -3.05 2.57 -12.25
N GLY A 189 -4.19 2.84 -12.89
CA GLY A 189 -5.51 2.52 -12.35
C GLY A 189 -6.22 3.70 -11.67
N ASP A 190 -5.58 4.86 -11.54
CA ASP A 190 -6.16 6.10 -11.02
C ASP A 190 -6.85 6.90 -12.14
N LEU A 191 -8.18 6.79 -12.25
CA LEU A 191 -8.96 7.47 -13.26
C LEU A 191 -8.97 9.00 -13.06
N ARG A 192 -8.95 9.46 -11.80
CA ARG A 192 -8.91 10.92 -11.50
C ARG A 192 -7.64 11.54 -12.05
N SER A 193 -6.49 10.92 -11.80
CA SER A 193 -5.21 11.35 -12.34
C SER A 193 -5.21 11.33 -13.88
N ALA A 194 -5.74 10.25 -14.49
CA ALA A 194 -5.80 10.13 -15.94
C ALA A 194 -6.61 11.27 -16.61
N ILE A 195 -7.74 11.67 -16.01
CA ILE A 195 -8.58 12.75 -16.53
C ILE A 195 -7.88 14.10 -16.36
N LEU A 196 -7.22 14.36 -15.23
CA LEU A 196 -6.46 15.58 -15.00
C LEU A 196 -5.28 15.70 -15.96
N ASP A 197 -4.55 14.60 -16.18
CA ASP A 197 -3.45 14.56 -17.12
C ASP A 197 -3.95 14.81 -18.56
N LEU A 198 -5.07 14.20 -18.95
CA LEU A 198 -5.71 14.46 -20.24
C LEU A 198 -6.06 15.94 -20.40
N GLN A 199 -6.73 16.53 -19.40
CA GLN A 199 -7.12 17.95 -19.43
C GLN A 199 -5.89 18.87 -19.56
N THR A 200 -4.81 18.56 -18.86
CA THR A 200 -3.55 19.30 -18.89
C THR A 200 -2.86 19.18 -20.25
N ALA A 201 -2.81 17.95 -20.82
CA ALA A 201 -2.20 17.72 -22.13
C ALA A 201 -2.96 18.39 -23.27
N CYS A 202 -4.28 18.39 -23.20
CA CYS A 202 -5.12 19.05 -24.21
C CYS A 202 -5.00 20.57 -24.17
N GLY A 203 -4.95 21.17 -22.97
CA GLY A 203 -4.98 22.63 -22.85
C GLY A 203 -6.12 23.25 -23.65
N ASN A 204 -5.78 24.11 -24.65
CA ASN A 204 -6.73 24.70 -25.60
C ASN A 204 -6.67 24.09 -27.00
N LYS A 205 -5.99 22.94 -27.17
CA LYS A 205 -5.78 22.32 -28.47
C LYS A 205 -7.00 21.47 -28.87
N LYS A 206 -7.29 21.43 -30.17
CA LYS A 206 -8.31 20.54 -30.76
C LYS A 206 -7.73 19.17 -31.20
N THR A 207 -6.40 19.04 -31.22
CA THR A 207 -5.71 17.81 -31.60
C THR A 207 -4.73 17.44 -30.50
N LEU A 208 -4.66 16.15 -30.14
CA LEU A 208 -3.77 15.61 -29.13
C LEU A 208 -2.82 14.59 -29.75
N GLU A 209 -1.52 14.84 -29.65
CA GLU A 209 -0.44 14.00 -30.17
C GLU A 209 0.54 13.56 -29.06
N ASN A 210 1.39 12.54 -29.32
CA ASN A 210 2.34 12.07 -28.31
C ASN A 210 3.29 13.16 -27.77
N LYS A 211 3.67 14.14 -28.61
CA LYS A 211 4.51 15.27 -28.18
C LYS A 211 3.84 16.16 -27.12
N ASP A 212 2.50 16.18 -27.08
CA ASP A 212 1.75 16.98 -26.10
C ASP A 212 1.81 16.36 -24.69
N LEU A 213 2.18 15.08 -24.60
CA LEU A 213 2.42 14.43 -23.31
C LEU A 213 3.75 14.89 -22.67
N GLU A 214 4.69 15.45 -23.45
CA GLU A 214 5.92 16.04 -22.91
C GLU A 214 5.66 17.27 -22.04
N ILE A 215 4.54 17.99 -22.29
CA ILE A 215 4.10 19.15 -21.50
C ILE A 215 3.65 18.72 -20.10
N LEU A 216 3.18 17.48 -19.92
CA LEU A 216 2.84 16.94 -18.61
C LEU A 216 4.05 16.90 -17.69
N GLY A 217 5.22 17.33 -18.23
CA GLY A 217 6.53 17.20 -17.63
C GLY A 217 6.53 15.82 -17.02
N TYR A 218 7.40 14.92 -17.38
CA TYR A 218 7.47 13.66 -16.66
C TYR A 218 7.20 14.00 -15.18
N ARG A 219 5.94 13.85 -14.71
CA ARG A 219 5.79 13.51 -13.32
C ARG A 219 6.66 12.28 -13.27
N GLU A 220 7.81 12.43 -12.62
CA GLU A 220 8.65 11.32 -12.24
C GLU A 220 7.74 10.37 -11.49
N ARG A 221 6.93 9.65 -12.25
CA ARG A 221 6.14 8.55 -11.71
C ARG A 221 7.22 7.55 -11.47
N GLU A 222 7.46 7.35 -10.18
CA GLU A 222 8.33 6.32 -9.66
C GLU A 222 8.31 5.18 -10.64
N SER A 223 9.42 4.95 -11.32
CA SER A 223 9.46 3.92 -12.35
C SER A 223 9.22 2.60 -11.65
N SER A 224 8.29 1.81 -12.16
CA SER A 224 8.00 0.49 -11.64
C SER A 224 9.32 -0.26 -11.45
N ILE A 225 9.50 -0.93 -10.32
CA ILE A 225 10.70 -1.74 -10.03
C ILE A 225 11.07 -2.67 -11.20
N PHE A 226 10.07 -3.12 -11.97
CA PHE A 226 10.30 -3.96 -13.15
C PHE A 226 11.06 -3.21 -14.26
N ASN A 227 10.76 -1.92 -14.49
CA ASN A 227 11.49 -1.09 -15.44
C ASN A 227 12.92 -0.85 -14.95
N VAL A 228 13.10 -0.57 -13.66
CA VAL A 228 14.42 -0.42 -13.04
C VAL A 228 15.26 -1.68 -13.26
N MET A 229 14.70 -2.86 -12.98
CA MET A 229 15.36 -4.16 -13.19
C MET A 229 15.73 -4.37 -14.66
N GLN A 230 14.85 -3.99 -15.59
CA GLN A 230 15.13 -4.08 -17.02
C GLN A 230 16.31 -3.20 -17.42
N VAL A 231 16.36 -1.96 -16.94
CA VAL A 231 17.49 -1.05 -17.20
C VAL A 231 18.78 -1.61 -16.60
N LEU A 232 18.76 -2.02 -15.33
CA LEU A 232 19.93 -2.52 -14.60
C LEU A 232 20.54 -3.79 -15.24
N PHE A 233 19.74 -4.68 -15.79
CA PHE A 233 20.21 -5.93 -16.36
C PHE A 233 20.50 -5.89 -17.87
N HIS A 234 19.98 -4.89 -18.60
CA HIS A 234 20.13 -4.83 -20.05
C HIS A 234 20.84 -3.58 -20.57
N SER A 235 20.83 -2.47 -19.83
CA SER A 235 21.56 -1.27 -20.21
C SER A 235 23.04 -1.39 -19.78
N ARG A 236 23.97 -1.29 -20.71
CA ARG A 236 25.42 -1.22 -20.40
C ARG A 236 25.87 0.19 -19.95
N ASN A 237 24.94 1.10 -19.76
CA ASN A 237 25.21 2.47 -19.36
C ASN A 237 24.95 2.66 -17.86
N ILE A 238 26.02 2.93 -17.08
CA ILE A 238 25.95 3.14 -15.64
C ILE A 238 25.03 4.32 -15.30
N ASN A 239 25.15 5.44 -16.02
CA ASN A 239 24.31 6.62 -15.77
C ASN A 239 22.81 6.34 -15.97
N ALA A 240 22.44 5.46 -16.93
CA ALA A 240 21.06 5.03 -17.09
C ALA A 240 20.58 4.20 -15.91
N GLY A 241 21.45 3.36 -15.33
CA GLY A 241 21.16 2.58 -14.12
C GLY A 241 20.97 3.47 -12.90
N GLU A 242 21.85 4.43 -12.68
CA GLU A 242 21.76 5.41 -11.57
C GLU A 242 20.45 6.20 -11.66
N LYS A 243 20.13 6.71 -12.86
CA LYS A 243 18.89 7.44 -13.11
C LYS A 243 17.65 6.57 -12.82
N ALA A 244 17.65 5.32 -13.30
CA ALA A 244 16.55 4.39 -13.09
C ALA A 244 16.33 4.08 -11.59
N ILE A 245 17.41 3.95 -10.81
CA ILE A 245 17.32 3.75 -9.35
C ILE A 245 16.80 5.02 -8.65
N GLY A 246 17.23 6.20 -9.09
CA GLY A 246 16.76 7.48 -8.55
C GLY A 246 15.27 7.74 -8.79
N GLU A 247 14.73 7.25 -9.91
CA GLU A 247 13.33 7.36 -10.31
C GLU A 247 12.47 6.16 -9.85
N ALA A 248 13.03 5.24 -9.04
CA ALA A 248 12.34 4.03 -8.62
C ALA A 248 11.27 4.31 -7.56
N ASP A 249 10.18 3.52 -7.58
CA ASP A 249 9.15 3.48 -6.53
C ASP A 249 9.64 2.82 -5.23
N LYS A 250 10.89 2.38 -5.21
CA LYS A 250 11.56 1.67 -4.13
C LYS A 250 12.81 2.39 -3.65
N THR A 251 13.14 2.20 -2.39
CA THR A 251 14.42 2.71 -1.88
C THR A 251 15.60 1.99 -2.57
N PRO A 252 16.76 2.61 -2.71
CA PRO A 252 17.94 1.97 -3.29
C PRO A 252 18.32 0.66 -2.59
N GLU A 253 18.05 0.55 -1.29
CA GLU A 253 18.25 -0.65 -0.49
C GLU A 253 17.28 -1.77 -0.89
N GLU A 254 16.03 -1.43 -1.17
CA GLU A 254 15.06 -2.40 -1.69
C GLU A 254 15.42 -2.85 -3.10
N VAL A 255 15.88 -1.92 -3.97
CA VAL A 255 16.36 -2.25 -5.31
C VAL A 255 17.53 -3.23 -5.24
N PHE A 256 18.49 -3.03 -4.31
CA PHE A 256 19.59 -3.97 -4.07
C PHE A 256 19.07 -5.41 -3.85
N TRP A 257 18.07 -5.59 -2.99
CA TRP A 257 17.49 -6.90 -2.70
C TRP A 257 16.74 -7.49 -3.90
N TRP A 258 16.09 -6.67 -4.70
CA TRP A 258 15.49 -7.09 -5.96
C TRP A 258 16.55 -7.57 -6.96
N VAL A 259 17.66 -6.87 -7.08
CA VAL A 259 18.78 -7.25 -7.93
C VAL A 259 19.37 -8.58 -7.48
N GLU A 260 19.68 -8.73 -6.19
CA GLU A 260 20.25 -9.96 -5.62
C GLU A 260 19.38 -11.19 -5.92
N ASN A 261 18.08 -11.09 -5.69
CA ASN A 261 17.16 -12.20 -5.91
C ASN A 261 17.02 -12.60 -7.40
N ASN A 262 17.22 -11.66 -8.32
CA ASN A 262 17.02 -11.88 -9.76
C ASN A 262 18.32 -12.12 -10.56
N ILE A 263 19.49 -11.93 -9.99
CA ILE A 263 20.79 -12.24 -10.61
C ILE A 263 20.83 -13.65 -11.20
N PRO A 264 20.43 -14.73 -10.49
CA PRO A 264 20.51 -16.09 -11.02
C PRO A 264 19.64 -16.31 -12.27
N LEU A 265 18.59 -15.52 -12.43
CA LEU A 265 17.69 -15.58 -13.57
C LEU A 265 18.30 -14.91 -14.81
N GLN A 266 19.12 -13.88 -14.62
CA GLN A 266 19.62 -13.00 -15.66
C GLN A 266 21.02 -13.37 -16.18
N PHE A 267 21.88 -13.90 -15.30
CA PHE A 267 23.26 -14.19 -15.64
C PHE A 267 23.51 -15.68 -15.89
N THR A 268 24.52 -15.99 -16.68
CA THR A 268 24.97 -17.37 -16.92
C THR A 268 25.80 -17.89 -15.73
N LYS A 269 25.95 -19.20 -15.61
CA LYS A 269 26.78 -19.79 -14.54
C LYS A 269 28.22 -19.29 -14.56
N LYS A 270 28.75 -18.90 -15.72
CA LYS A 270 30.10 -18.36 -15.91
C LYS A 270 30.24 -16.94 -15.35
N ASP A 271 29.19 -16.13 -15.44
CA ASP A 271 29.20 -14.73 -15.02
C ASP A 271 28.89 -14.56 -13.53
N LEU A 272 28.11 -15.50 -12.93
CA LEU A 272 27.65 -15.44 -11.56
C LEU A 272 28.75 -15.13 -10.52
N PRO A 273 29.95 -15.79 -10.55
CA PRO A 273 30.97 -15.51 -9.53
C PRO A 273 31.43 -14.04 -9.54
N LYS A 274 31.62 -13.46 -10.73
CA LYS A 274 32.03 -12.06 -10.89
C LYS A 274 30.95 -11.08 -10.41
N VAL A 275 29.71 -11.38 -10.77
CA VAL A 275 28.55 -10.54 -10.42
C VAL A 275 28.30 -10.58 -8.91
N TYR A 276 28.41 -11.76 -8.28
CA TYR A 276 28.28 -11.87 -6.83
C TYR A 276 29.45 -11.23 -6.05
N ASP A 277 30.68 -11.25 -6.59
CA ASP A 277 31.80 -10.49 -6.01
C ASP A 277 31.48 -8.99 -5.96
N LEU A 278 30.99 -8.45 -7.07
CA LEU A 278 30.57 -7.04 -7.11
C LEU A 278 29.41 -6.75 -6.17
N LEU A 279 28.41 -7.63 -6.13
CA LEU A 279 27.27 -7.48 -5.24
C LEU A 279 27.70 -7.52 -3.78
N SER A 280 28.67 -8.37 -3.42
CA SER A 280 29.24 -8.44 -2.06
C SER A 280 29.91 -7.12 -1.64
N ARG A 281 30.58 -6.47 -2.58
CA ARG A 281 31.16 -5.13 -2.34
C ARG A 281 30.07 -4.08 -2.14
N ALA A 282 29.00 -4.14 -2.93
CA ALA A 282 27.83 -3.25 -2.74
C ALA A 282 27.17 -3.47 -1.37
N ASP A 283 27.07 -4.73 -0.88
CA ASP A 283 26.53 -5.06 0.44
C ASP A 283 27.36 -4.48 1.59
N ILE A 284 28.70 -4.43 1.45
CA ILE A 284 29.58 -3.75 2.42
C ILE A 284 29.20 -2.26 2.54
N PHE A 285 28.97 -1.57 1.42
CA PHE A 285 28.54 -0.18 1.45
C PHE A 285 27.15 -0.02 2.03
N LEU A 286 26.20 -0.90 1.70
CA LEU A 286 24.87 -0.94 2.28
C LEU A 286 24.93 -1.09 3.82
N SER A 287 25.75 -2.01 4.30
CA SER A 287 25.97 -2.23 5.73
C SER A 287 26.55 -0.99 6.41
N ARG A 288 27.53 -0.32 5.78
CA ARG A 288 28.14 0.91 6.29
C ARG A 288 27.17 2.08 6.36
N VAL A 289 26.24 2.20 5.41
CA VAL A 289 25.15 3.20 5.49
C VAL A 289 24.38 3.03 6.80
N SER A 290 24.00 1.81 7.13
CA SER A 290 23.21 1.53 8.34
C SER A 290 24.02 1.69 9.63
N ILE A 291 25.27 1.20 9.68
CA ILE A 291 26.09 1.18 10.89
C ILE A 291 26.67 2.56 11.20
N GLN A 292 27.20 3.25 10.18
CA GLN A 292 27.92 4.51 10.33
C GLN A 292 27.03 5.73 10.12
N GLN A 293 25.76 5.54 9.73
CA GLN A 293 24.81 6.61 9.36
C GLN A 293 25.38 7.58 8.30
N ASN A 294 26.30 7.07 7.45
CA ASN A 294 26.95 7.85 6.40
C ASN A 294 26.31 7.56 5.04
N TRP A 295 25.40 8.44 4.66
CA TRP A 295 24.61 8.33 3.44
C TRP A 295 25.42 8.41 2.14
N ARG A 296 26.66 8.87 2.17
CA ARG A 296 27.56 8.93 1.00
C ARG A 296 27.85 7.52 0.45
N PHE A 297 27.90 6.52 1.31
CA PHE A 297 28.11 5.13 0.89
C PHE A 297 26.97 4.55 0.04
N ARG A 298 25.76 5.15 0.13
CA ARG A 298 24.62 4.77 -0.73
C ARG A 298 24.96 4.99 -2.20
N LYS A 299 25.65 6.08 -2.56
CA LYS A 299 26.06 6.34 -3.93
C LYS A 299 26.97 5.23 -4.45
N TYR A 300 27.98 4.83 -3.71
CA TYR A 300 28.89 3.76 -4.15
C TYR A 300 28.18 2.43 -4.34
N MET A 301 27.19 2.10 -3.52
CA MET A 301 26.33 0.94 -3.72
C MET A 301 25.56 1.04 -5.04
N ILE A 302 24.94 2.19 -5.32
CA ILE A 302 24.16 2.45 -6.55
C ILE A 302 25.08 2.32 -7.78
N ASP A 303 26.26 2.92 -7.77
CA ASP A 303 27.22 2.89 -8.87
C ASP A 303 27.61 1.43 -9.23
N ILE A 304 27.89 0.61 -8.21
CA ILE A 304 28.24 -0.80 -8.40
C ILE A 304 27.06 -1.58 -9.00
N ILE A 305 25.85 -1.41 -8.46
CA ILE A 305 24.64 -2.11 -8.96
C ILE A 305 24.34 -1.70 -10.40
N SER A 306 24.49 -0.42 -10.73
CA SER A 306 24.27 0.12 -12.08
C SER A 306 25.26 -0.44 -13.10
N GLY A 307 26.45 -0.85 -12.66
CA GLY A 307 27.50 -1.44 -13.51
C GLY A 307 27.40 -2.95 -13.72
N LEU A 308 26.48 -3.67 -13.06
CA LEU A 308 26.42 -5.13 -13.12
C LEU A 308 26.21 -5.69 -14.52
N SER A 309 25.44 -5.01 -15.36
CA SER A 309 25.17 -5.45 -16.75
C SER A 309 26.41 -5.49 -17.64
N ALA A 310 27.47 -4.76 -17.29
CA ALA A 310 28.73 -4.78 -18.03
C ALA A 310 29.45 -6.14 -17.98
N PHE A 311 29.17 -6.96 -16.96
CA PHE A 311 29.76 -8.30 -16.78
C PHE A 311 28.96 -9.43 -17.43
N LYS A 312 27.89 -9.11 -18.14
CA LYS A 312 27.06 -10.07 -18.84
C LYS A 312 27.73 -10.46 -20.15
N THR A 313 28.23 -11.70 -20.25
CA THR A 313 28.90 -12.21 -21.44
C THR A 313 27.90 -12.63 -22.53
N GLU A 314 26.77 -13.23 -22.12
CA GLU A 314 25.72 -13.68 -23.03
C GLU A 314 24.36 -13.14 -22.56
N SER A 315 23.54 -12.65 -23.50
CA SER A 315 22.16 -12.26 -23.23
C SER A 315 21.27 -13.49 -23.28
N LYS A 316 20.60 -13.80 -22.19
CA LYS A 316 19.50 -14.77 -22.25
C LYS A 316 18.36 -14.17 -23.06
N HIS A 317 17.96 -14.84 -24.13
CA HIS A 317 16.83 -14.43 -24.96
C HIS A 317 15.52 -14.91 -24.32
N GLY A 318 14.51 -14.05 -24.30
CA GLY A 318 13.17 -14.34 -23.83
C GLY A 318 12.72 -13.48 -22.64
N PHE A 319 11.43 -13.53 -22.38
CA PHE A 319 10.85 -12.84 -21.24
C PHE A 319 11.21 -13.56 -19.93
N ILE A 320 11.93 -12.87 -19.06
CA ILE A 320 12.29 -13.37 -17.73
C ILE A 320 11.40 -12.66 -16.69
N PRO A 321 10.49 -13.37 -16.03
CA PRO A 321 9.65 -12.78 -14.98
C PRO A 321 10.51 -12.48 -13.74
N TYR A 322 10.66 -11.20 -13.40
CA TYR A 322 11.32 -10.80 -12.16
C TYR A 322 10.47 -11.19 -10.95
N GLN A 323 11.13 -11.72 -9.93
CA GLN A 323 10.51 -12.19 -8.70
C GLN A 323 10.82 -11.25 -7.53
N PRO A 324 9.86 -10.98 -6.66
CA PRO A 324 10.12 -10.20 -5.45
C PRO A 324 11.12 -10.94 -4.54
N PRO A 325 11.91 -10.21 -3.75
CA PRO A 325 12.90 -10.79 -2.85
C PRO A 325 12.23 -11.75 -1.86
N LYS A 326 12.62 -13.04 -1.90
CA LYS A 326 12.09 -14.09 -0.99
C LYS A 326 12.26 -13.69 0.47
N ARG A 327 13.38 -13.01 0.79
CA ARG A 327 13.67 -12.51 2.14
C ARG A 327 12.56 -11.64 2.70
N PHE A 328 11.96 -10.75 1.90
CA PHE A 328 10.85 -9.90 2.38
C PHE A 328 9.60 -10.71 2.70
N LEU A 329 9.30 -11.71 1.88
CA LEU A 329 8.17 -12.60 2.13
C LEU A 329 8.36 -13.41 3.42
N GLU A 330 9.56 -13.93 3.66
CA GLU A 330 9.90 -14.66 4.88
C GLU A 330 9.90 -13.75 6.11
N LEU A 331 10.46 -12.55 5.98
CA LEU A 331 10.42 -11.54 7.04
C LEU A 331 9.00 -11.11 7.37
N ALA A 332 8.13 -10.97 6.37
CA ALA A 332 6.71 -10.65 6.59
C ALA A 332 5.98 -11.80 7.31
N LYS A 333 6.15 -13.04 6.83
CA LYS A 333 5.55 -14.24 7.44
C LYS A 333 5.98 -14.47 8.89
N THR A 334 7.23 -14.15 9.21
CA THR A 334 7.80 -14.40 10.55
C THR A 334 7.73 -13.17 11.47
N LYS A 335 7.19 -12.03 11.00
CA LYS A 335 7.14 -10.78 11.78
C LYS A 335 6.47 -10.97 13.15
N GLN A 336 5.28 -11.54 13.16
CA GLN A 336 4.51 -11.77 14.39
C GLN A 336 5.26 -12.72 15.35
N LYS A 337 5.80 -13.84 14.82
CA LYS A 337 6.59 -14.78 15.63
C LYS A 337 7.83 -14.13 16.25
N ARG A 338 8.54 -13.30 15.48
CA ARG A 338 9.73 -12.57 15.97
C ARG A 338 9.38 -11.52 17.02
N GLU A 339 8.23 -10.85 16.88
CA GLU A 339 7.77 -9.86 17.84
C GLU A 339 7.42 -10.52 19.19
N ILE A 340 6.70 -11.65 19.15
CA ILE A 340 6.37 -12.46 20.34
C ILE A 340 7.63 -12.93 21.03
N LEU A 341 8.60 -13.53 20.28
CA LEU A 341 9.86 -13.97 20.83
C LEU A 341 10.70 -12.83 21.42
N ASN A 342 10.73 -11.68 20.77
CA ASN A 342 11.48 -10.52 21.27
C ASN A 342 10.87 -9.99 22.58
N ASN A 343 9.54 -9.96 22.70
CA ASN A 343 8.86 -9.55 23.92
C ASN A 343 9.11 -10.55 25.07
N LEU A 344 9.06 -11.84 24.76
CA LEU A 344 9.45 -12.88 25.73
C LEU A 344 10.91 -12.73 26.18
N CYS A 345 11.85 -12.58 25.25
CA CYS A 345 13.26 -12.39 25.57
C CYS A 345 13.53 -11.11 26.39
N LYS A 346 12.73 -10.05 26.18
CA LYS A 346 12.81 -8.85 27.04
C LYS A 346 12.36 -9.15 28.48
N ARG A 347 11.24 -9.86 28.67
CA ARG A 347 10.76 -10.25 30.01
C ARG A 347 11.75 -11.13 30.76
N ILE A 348 12.25 -12.18 30.07
CA ILE A 348 13.29 -13.06 30.66
C ILE A 348 14.54 -12.23 30.97
N GLY A 349 14.96 -11.35 30.06
CA GLY A 349 16.15 -10.51 30.23
C GLY A 349 16.08 -9.61 31.46
N LEU A 350 14.92 -9.09 31.79
CA LEU A 350 14.71 -8.30 33.02
C LEU A 350 14.93 -9.14 34.28
N LYS A 351 14.52 -10.44 34.27
CA LYS A 351 14.68 -11.34 35.42
C LYS A 351 16.09 -11.88 35.58
N VAL A 352 16.80 -12.12 34.46
CA VAL A 352 18.17 -12.65 34.46
C VAL A 352 19.26 -11.59 34.28
N HIS A 353 18.89 -10.31 34.33
CA HIS A 353 19.80 -9.17 34.13
C HIS A 353 20.63 -9.23 32.84
N ALA A 354 20.03 -9.70 31.74
CA ALA A 354 20.68 -9.85 30.45
C ALA A 354 19.89 -9.13 29.33
N SER A 355 20.60 -8.70 28.26
CA SER A 355 19.91 -8.11 27.11
C SER A 355 19.05 -9.15 26.37
N SER A 356 17.97 -8.71 25.71
CA SER A 356 17.10 -9.60 24.92
C SER A 356 17.87 -10.37 23.83
N LYS A 357 18.95 -9.80 23.30
CA LYS A 357 19.84 -10.46 22.32
C LYS A 357 20.61 -11.63 22.93
N ILE A 358 21.13 -11.45 24.15
CA ILE A 358 21.84 -12.51 24.90
C ILE A 358 20.85 -13.61 25.25
N VAL A 359 19.65 -13.25 25.75
CA VAL A 359 18.61 -14.24 26.07
C VAL A 359 18.22 -15.06 24.85
N MET A 360 18.03 -14.41 23.70
CA MET A 360 17.66 -15.09 22.46
C MET A 360 18.75 -16.06 21.98
N ARG A 361 20.01 -15.69 22.12
CA ARG A 361 21.15 -16.51 21.65
C ARG A 361 21.55 -17.61 22.61
N GLU A 362 21.55 -17.32 23.92
CA GLU A 362 22.15 -18.20 24.91
C GLU A 362 21.13 -18.91 25.79
N TYR A 363 20.03 -18.29 26.19
CA TYR A 363 19.03 -18.87 27.08
C TYR A 363 17.92 -19.61 26.33
N LEU A 364 17.40 -19.00 25.25
CA LEU A 364 16.25 -19.57 24.53
C LEU A 364 16.46 -20.98 23.99
N PRO A 365 17.64 -21.37 23.45
CA PRO A 365 17.89 -22.74 23.02
C PRO A 365 17.79 -23.77 24.17
N TYR A 366 18.29 -23.45 25.36
CA TYR A 366 18.19 -24.30 26.53
C TYR A 366 16.77 -24.40 27.07
N LEU A 367 16.05 -23.28 27.12
CA LEU A 367 14.64 -23.24 27.48
C LEU A 367 13.80 -24.12 26.55
N LYS A 368 14.07 -24.09 25.26
CA LYS A 368 13.44 -25.00 24.29
C LYS A 368 13.66 -26.48 24.63
N ILE A 369 14.88 -26.85 24.97
CA ILE A 369 15.21 -28.23 25.33
C ILE A 369 14.51 -28.67 26.63
N ILE A 370 14.47 -27.80 27.64
CA ILE A 370 13.87 -28.10 28.95
C ILE A 370 12.34 -28.23 28.81
N ILE A 371 11.70 -27.34 28.06
CA ILE A 371 10.26 -27.37 27.82
C ILE A 371 9.88 -28.63 27.04
N ASN A 372 10.61 -28.98 25.99
CA ASN A 372 10.31 -30.17 25.17
C ASN A 372 10.52 -31.50 25.94
N LYS A 373 11.28 -31.50 27.02
CA LYS A 373 11.46 -32.68 27.89
C LYS A 373 10.43 -32.75 29.03
N ASN A 374 9.36 -31.98 28.99
CA ASN A 374 8.30 -31.88 30.02
C ASN A 374 8.83 -31.59 31.44
N LYS A 375 9.96 -30.88 31.55
CA LYS A 375 10.56 -30.45 32.83
C LYS A 375 10.46 -28.98 33.07
N GLY A 376 9.63 -28.29 32.27
CA GLY A 376 9.58 -26.83 32.19
C GLY A 376 8.54 -26.15 33.09
N ASP A 377 7.66 -26.85 33.81
CA ASP A 377 6.50 -26.25 34.50
C ASP A 377 6.88 -25.13 35.48
N LYS A 378 7.99 -25.29 36.22
CA LYS A 378 8.47 -24.22 37.12
C LYS A 378 8.95 -23.00 36.35
N ILE A 379 9.66 -23.22 35.25
CA ILE A 379 10.21 -22.18 34.38
C ILE A 379 9.08 -21.42 33.66
N ILE A 380 8.08 -22.15 33.18
CA ILE A 380 6.91 -21.60 32.53
C ILE A 380 6.17 -20.63 33.48
N LYS A 381 5.97 -21.05 34.74
CA LYS A 381 5.34 -20.22 35.77
C LYS A 381 6.22 -19.02 36.16
N GLU A 382 7.52 -19.24 36.33
CA GLU A 382 8.46 -18.20 36.76
C GLU A 382 8.61 -17.08 35.72
N PHE A 383 8.69 -17.42 34.43
CA PHE A 383 8.80 -16.44 33.34
C PHE A 383 7.46 -16.04 32.75
N GLU A 384 6.33 -16.53 33.30
CA GLU A 384 4.98 -16.21 32.84
C GLU A 384 4.80 -16.43 31.34
N ILE A 385 5.28 -17.60 30.85
CA ILE A 385 5.27 -17.93 29.42
C ILE A 385 3.84 -18.31 29.01
N SER A 386 3.28 -17.59 28.04
CA SER A 386 1.94 -17.84 27.52
C SER A 386 1.88 -19.07 26.61
N GLU A 387 0.67 -19.61 26.37
CA GLU A 387 0.48 -20.75 25.46
C GLU A 387 0.99 -20.49 24.04
N ASP A 388 0.79 -19.28 23.53
CA ASP A 388 1.26 -18.91 22.19
C ASP A 388 2.79 -18.84 22.14
N GLU A 389 3.43 -18.35 23.19
CA GLU A 389 4.87 -18.32 23.33
C GLU A 389 5.44 -19.75 23.45
N LEU A 390 4.76 -20.63 24.18
CA LEU A 390 5.12 -22.04 24.29
C LEU A 390 5.09 -22.75 22.94
N LYS A 391 4.03 -22.56 22.15
CA LYS A 391 3.94 -23.10 20.78
C LYS A 391 5.11 -22.65 19.89
N ILE A 392 5.50 -21.39 20.00
CA ILE A 392 6.61 -20.83 19.21
C ILE A 392 7.96 -21.40 19.69
N ILE A 393 8.20 -21.54 21.01
CA ILE A 393 9.44 -22.07 21.57
C ILE A 393 9.58 -23.56 21.26
N SER A 394 8.53 -24.36 21.46
CA SER A 394 8.55 -25.80 21.22
C SER A 394 8.74 -26.15 19.74
N GLY A 395 8.43 -25.22 18.83
CA GLY A 395 8.53 -25.44 17.40
C GLY A 395 7.38 -26.28 16.83
N ILE A 396 6.29 -26.45 17.58
CA ILE A 396 5.05 -27.08 17.09
C ILE A 396 4.41 -26.07 16.14
N ASN A 397 4.66 -26.24 14.85
CA ASN A 397 3.94 -25.53 13.80
C ASN A 397 2.58 -26.19 13.67
N GLU A 398 1.52 -25.40 13.74
CA GLU A 398 0.26 -25.79 13.10
C GLU A 398 0.53 -25.84 11.60
N ASN A 399 0.45 -27.05 11.01
CA ASN A 399 0.36 -27.28 9.57
C ASN A 399 -0.94 -26.69 9.04
#